data_effcf675d0dac61f225e7b257e23fb0e
#
_entry.id   effcf675d0dac61f225e7b257e23fb0e
#
_cell.length_a   1.000
_cell.length_b   1.000
_cell.length_c   1.000
_cell.angle_alpha   90.00
_cell.angle_beta   90.00
_cell.angle_gamma   90.00
#
_symmetry.space_group_name_H-M   'P 1'
#
loop_
_entity.id
_entity.type
_entity.pdbx_description
1 polymer ?
#
loop_
_entity_poly.entity_id
_entity_poly.type
_entity_poly.pdbx_seq_one_letter_code
_entity_poly.pdbx_strand_id
1 'polypeptide(L)'
;SYDERLRQEPGFRGFGPECLTFDPRYQGIISYLLGRVVIVDDMDHAVRMSKKGGGLRFVTLDGEVINAGGAITGGKYKNKTANILDRKAEIQTLQKDIDGRTRQKDDVARKLESLREGIAGHGAEMEELEEEIRKKLGAIGYEI
;
A
#
# COMPACT_ATOMS: atom_id res chain seq x y z
N SER A 1 28.57 6.99 -22.97
CA SER A 1 28.13 8.24 -22.33
C SER A 1 28.37 8.16 -20.82
N TYR A 2 28.53 9.31 -20.16
CA TYR A 2 28.72 9.39 -18.70
C TYR A 2 27.47 8.82 -17.99
N ASP A 3 26.31 9.11 -18.49
CA ASP A 3 25.02 8.62 -17.97
C ASP A 3 24.93 7.08 -18.01
N GLU A 4 25.46 6.44 -19.03
CA GLU A 4 25.50 4.97 -19.12
C GLU A 4 26.40 4.33 -18.06
N ARG A 5 27.49 5.00 -17.69
CA ARG A 5 28.38 4.52 -16.61
C ARG A 5 27.68 4.61 -15.24
N LEU A 6 26.95 5.69 -14.99
CA LEU A 6 26.18 5.85 -13.75
C LEU A 6 25.07 4.79 -13.64
N ARG A 7 24.42 4.43 -14.72
CA ARG A 7 23.38 3.39 -14.73
C ARG A 7 23.88 2.01 -14.28
N GLN A 8 25.17 1.74 -14.46
CA GLN A 8 25.82 0.48 -14.08
C GLN A 8 26.35 0.50 -12.63
N GLU A 9 26.31 1.64 -11.95
CA GLU A 9 26.82 1.75 -10.61
C GLU A 9 25.84 1.11 -9.58
N PRO A 10 26.37 0.36 -8.62
CA PRO A 10 25.56 -0.16 -7.53
C PRO A 10 24.87 0.98 -6.78
N GLY A 11 23.57 0.81 -6.49
CA GLY A 11 22.76 1.81 -5.79
C GLY A 11 22.18 2.90 -6.68
N PHE A 12 22.40 2.87 -8.00
CA PHE A 12 21.72 3.76 -8.93
C PHE A 12 20.24 3.35 -9.09
N ARG A 13 19.31 4.31 -8.97
CA ARG A 13 17.87 4.08 -9.12
C ARG A 13 17.27 4.71 -10.37
N GLY A 14 17.81 5.82 -10.80
CA GLY A 14 17.36 6.51 -12.02
C GLY A 14 17.74 7.98 -12.03
N PHE A 15 17.55 8.61 -13.18
CA PHE A 15 17.57 10.06 -13.26
C PHE A 15 16.23 10.63 -12.81
N GLY A 16 16.23 11.83 -12.23
CA GLY A 16 15.05 12.46 -11.67
C GLY A 16 13.80 12.40 -12.53
N PRO A 17 13.85 12.77 -13.82
CA PRO A 17 12.69 12.69 -14.72
C PRO A 17 12.18 11.27 -14.94
N GLU A 18 13.05 10.26 -14.90
CA GLU A 18 12.71 8.85 -15.15
C GLU A 18 11.95 8.23 -13.95
N CYS A 19 12.16 8.80 -12.77
CA CYS A 19 11.52 8.32 -11.53
C CYS A 19 10.12 8.89 -11.32
N LEU A 20 9.59 9.70 -12.25
CA LEU A 20 8.31 10.40 -12.12
C LEU A 20 7.37 10.05 -13.26
N THR A 21 6.09 9.93 -12.94
CA THR A 21 5.01 9.87 -13.91
C THR A 21 4.34 11.24 -13.99
N PHE A 22 4.31 11.85 -15.16
CA PHE A 22 3.74 13.18 -15.37
C PHE A 22 3.17 13.32 -16.80
N ASP A 23 2.32 14.33 -16.99
CA ASP A 23 1.75 14.66 -18.29
C ASP A 23 2.88 15.14 -19.25
N PRO A 24 2.98 14.62 -20.51
CA PRO A 24 4.03 14.98 -21.47
C PRO A 24 4.18 16.49 -21.72
N ARG A 25 3.15 17.29 -21.57
CA ARG A 25 3.21 18.75 -21.70
C ARG A 25 4.18 19.41 -20.72
N TYR A 26 4.50 18.75 -19.59
CA TYR A 26 5.43 19.24 -18.59
C TYR A 26 6.87 18.73 -18.79
N GLN A 27 7.14 17.96 -19.84
CA GLN A 27 8.46 17.38 -20.12
C GLN A 27 9.60 18.40 -20.05
N GLY A 28 9.42 19.59 -20.65
CA GLY A 28 10.44 20.65 -20.65
C GLY A 28 10.74 21.16 -19.22
N ILE A 29 9.71 21.37 -18.42
CA ILE A 29 9.84 21.85 -17.05
C ILE A 29 10.50 20.80 -16.16
N ILE A 30 10.05 19.55 -16.26
CA ILE A 30 10.60 18.43 -15.47
C ILE A 30 12.07 18.19 -15.84
N SER A 31 12.41 18.19 -17.14
CA SER A 31 13.79 18.06 -17.60
C SER A 31 14.67 19.21 -17.12
N TYR A 32 14.17 20.43 -17.12
CA TYR A 32 14.91 21.58 -16.62
C TYR A 32 15.18 21.48 -15.10
N LEU A 33 14.19 21.11 -14.31
CA LEU A 33 14.29 21.07 -12.86
C LEU A 33 15.06 19.86 -12.35
N LEU A 34 14.84 18.68 -12.97
CA LEU A 34 15.29 17.38 -12.46
C LEU A 34 16.27 16.66 -13.38
N GLY A 35 16.57 17.19 -14.57
CA GLY A 35 17.46 16.56 -15.55
C GLY A 35 18.90 16.36 -15.05
N ARG A 36 19.32 17.04 -13.99
CA ARG A 36 20.62 16.90 -13.35
C ARG A 36 20.54 16.24 -11.96
N VAL A 37 19.43 15.60 -11.65
CA VAL A 37 19.22 14.89 -10.39
C VAL A 37 19.34 13.39 -10.65
N VAL A 38 20.07 12.70 -9.78
CA VAL A 38 20.24 11.23 -9.77
C VAL A 38 19.69 10.72 -8.45
N ILE A 39 18.84 9.73 -8.52
CA ILE A 39 18.28 9.05 -7.34
C ILE A 39 19.16 7.83 -7.05
N VAL A 40 19.52 7.67 -5.79
CA VAL A 40 20.40 6.59 -5.31
C VAL A 40 19.88 5.99 -4.00
N ASP A 41 20.34 4.80 -3.65
CA ASP A 41 19.89 4.10 -2.46
C ASP A 41 20.21 4.84 -1.16
N ASP A 42 21.47 5.17 -0.97
CA ASP A 42 21.99 5.73 0.27
C ASP A 42 23.14 6.72 0.04
N MET A 43 23.61 7.31 1.13
CA MET A 43 24.67 8.30 1.12
C MET A 43 26.03 7.74 0.63
N ASP A 44 26.34 6.49 0.95
CA ASP A 44 27.62 5.87 0.54
C ASP A 44 27.67 5.70 -0.98
N HIS A 45 26.57 5.30 -1.60
CA HIS A 45 26.43 5.25 -3.05
C HIS A 45 26.48 6.66 -3.67
N ALA A 46 25.79 7.62 -3.06
CA ALA A 46 25.79 9.02 -3.50
C ALA A 46 27.21 9.60 -3.51
N VAL A 47 27.98 9.40 -2.45
CA VAL A 47 29.38 9.87 -2.33
C VAL A 47 30.28 9.22 -3.38
N ARG A 48 30.14 7.91 -3.60
CA ARG A 48 30.94 7.22 -4.62
C ARG A 48 30.68 7.73 -6.03
N MET A 49 29.40 7.91 -6.38
CA MET A 49 29.00 8.39 -7.69
C MET A 49 29.35 9.87 -7.89
N SER A 50 29.20 10.71 -6.86
CA SER A 50 29.53 12.14 -6.96
C SER A 50 31.00 12.40 -7.28
N LYS A 51 31.91 11.54 -6.82
CA LYS A 51 33.36 11.61 -7.15
C LYS A 51 33.66 11.32 -8.62
N LYS A 52 32.80 10.55 -9.28
CA LYS A 52 32.95 10.17 -10.70
C LYS A 52 32.29 11.17 -11.65
N GLY A 53 31.40 12.01 -11.15
CA GLY A 53 30.56 12.85 -11.98
C GLY A 53 30.39 14.28 -11.52
N GLY A 54 30.97 15.20 -12.27
CA GLY A 54 30.83 16.62 -12.02
C GLY A 54 29.46 17.17 -12.41
N GLY A 55 28.90 17.98 -11.53
CA GLY A 55 27.74 18.80 -11.83
C GLY A 55 26.37 18.13 -11.74
N LEU A 56 26.27 16.92 -11.22
CA LEU A 56 25.01 16.27 -10.87
C LEU A 56 24.69 16.45 -9.39
N ARG A 57 23.40 16.41 -9.09
CA ARG A 57 22.87 16.36 -7.73
C ARG A 57 22.42 14.93 -7.45
N PHE A 58 22.87 14.36 -6.34
CA PHE A 58 22.47 13.03 -5.92
C PHE A 58 21.51 13.15 -4.75
N VAL A 59 20.42 12.40 -4.81
CA VAL A 59 19.38 12.37 -3.77
C VAL A 59 19.17 10.93 -3.36
N THR A 60 19.29 10.65 -2.06
CA THR A 60 19.07 9.33 -1.49
C THR A 60 17.58 9.06 -1.26
N LEU A 61 17.20 7.78 -1.09
CA LEU A 61 15.83 7.41 -0.74
C LEU A 61 15.42 7.96 0.64
N ASP A 62 16.37 8.26 1.52
CA ASP A 62 16.13 8.91 2.82
C ASP A 62 16.02 10.44 2.72
N GLY A 63 16.13 11.01 1.53
CA GLY A 63 15.99 12.45 1.28
C GLY A 63 17.24 13.27 1.57
N GLU A 64 18.39 12.64 1.71
CA GLU A 64 19.68 13.33 1.81
C GLU A 64 20.18 13.76 0.43
N VAL A 65 20.88 14.87 0.35
CA VAL A 65 21.27 15.48 -0.92
C VAL A 65 22.77 15.80 -0.97
N ILE A 66 23.44 15.37 -2.04
CA ILE A 66 24.76 15.87 -2.42
C ILE A 66 24.60 16.81 -3.60
N ASN A 67 24.90 18.08 -3.41
CA ASN A 67 24.85 19.09 -4.47
C ASN A 67 26.02 18.95 -5.45
N ALA A 68 25.89 19.51 -6.64
CA ALA A 68 26.90 19.47 -7.70
C ALA A 68 28.29 19.98 -7.29
N GLY A 69 28.39 20.80 -6.24
CA GLY A 69 29.64 21.29 -5.65
C GLY A 69 30.17 20.44 -4.49
N GLY A 70 29.61 19.27 -4.22
CA GLY A 70 30.02 18.39 -3.12
C GLY A 70 29.44 18.78 -1.75
N ALA A 71 28.69 19.84 -1.64
CA ALA A 71 28.02 20.21 -0.39
C ALA A 71 26.93 19.15 -0.08
N ILE A 72 27.04 18.54 1.08
CA ILE A 72 26.08 17.56 1.59
C ILE A 72 25.04 18.33 2.40
N THR A 73 23.78 18.21 2.00
CA THR A 73 22.64 18.71 2.75
C THR A 73 21.82 17.48 3.14
N GLY A 74 21.83 17.15 4.40
CA GLY A 74 21.08 15.99 4.88
C GLY A 74 21.27 15.84 6.37
N GLY A 75 20.26 15.56 7.01
CA GLY A 75 20.02 14.91 8.26
C GLY A 75 18.68 14.26 8.05
N LYS A 76 18.43 13.11 8.65
CA LYS A 76 17.12 12.49 8.64
C LYS A 76 16.11 13.56 8.96
N TYR A 77 15.41 14.01 7.92
CA TYR A 77 14.36 15.00 8.05
C TYR A 77 13.26 14.33 8.87
N LYS A 78 13.40 14.35 10.19
CA LYS A 78 12.33 14.03 11.15
C LYS A 78 11.23 15.10 11.12
N ASN A 79 11.15 15.87 10.07
CA ASN A 79 10.01 16.74 9.86
C ASN A 79 8.85 15.90 9.37
N LYS A 80 8.00 15.57 10.32
CA LYS A 80 6.62 15.08 10.14
C LYS A 80 5.70 16.10 9.39
N THR A 81 6.26 17.00 8.65
CA THR A 81 5.52 17.74 7.64
C THR A 81 5.42 16.80 6.46
N ALA A 82 4.53 15.82 6.63
CA ALA A 82 4.24 14.82 5.65
C ALA A 82 4.19 15.48 4.28
N ASN A 83 5.08 15.04 3.43
CA ASN A 83 5.07 15.36 2.02
C ASN A 83 3.64 15.16 1.51
N ILE A 84 3.05 16.17 0.88
CA ILE A 84 1.66 16.13 0.40
C ILE A 84 1.44 14.91 -0.52
N LEU A 85 2.48 14.49 -1.23
CA LEU A 85 2.47 13.31 -2.09
C LEU A 85 2.39 12.01 -1.28
N ASP A 86 3.13 11.91 -0.17
CA ASP A 86 3.09 10.75 0.72
C ASP A 86 1.73 10.62 1.40
N ARG A 87 1.15 11.74 1.84
CA ARG A 87 -0.22 11.75 2.38
C ARG A 87 -1.26 11.30 1.37
N LYS A 88 -1.12 11.72 0.11
CA LYS A 88 -2.05 11.28 -0.94
C LYS A 88 -1.94 9.79 -1.21
N ALA A 89 -0.74 9.24 -1.26
CA ALA A 89 -0.50 7.80 -1.41
C ALA A 89 -1.04 7.02 -0.21
N GLU A 90 -0.81 7.50 1.01
CA GLU A 90 -1.33 6.91 2.24
C GLU A 90 -2.86 6.90 2.27
N ILE A 91 -3.51 8.02 1.90
CA ILE A 91 -4.97 8.10 1.79
C ILE A 91 -5.50 7.07 0.81
N GLN A 92 -4.89 6.91 -0.36
CA GLN A 92 -5.31 5.92 -1.35
C GLN A 92 -5.17 4.48 -0.82
N THR A 93 -4.11 4.19 -0.09
CA THR A 93 -3.89 2.87 0.52
C THR A 93 -4.93 2.59 1.59
N LEU A 94 -5.14 3.56 2.49
CA LEU A 94 -6.15 3.45 3.55
C LEU A 94 -7.57 3.30 2.98
N GLN A 95 -7.89 3.99 1.90
CA GLN A 95 -9.20 3.85 1.23
C GLN A 95 -9.41 2.43 0.70
N LYS A 96 -8.41 1.84 0.06
CA LYS A 96 -8.48 0.44 -0.41
C LYS A 96 -8.66 -0.55 0.75
N ASP A 97 -7.97 -0.31 1.86
CA ASP A 97 -8.09 -1.15 3.06
C ASP A 97 -9.50 -1.04 3.67
N ILE A 98 -10.07 0.16 3.74
CA ILE A 98 -11.43 0.40 4.20
C ILE A 98 -12.42 -0.35 3.31
N ASP A 99 -12.30 -0.21 1.99
CA ASP A 99 -13.18 -0.89 1.03
C ASP A 99 -13.09 -2.42 1.16
N GLY A 100 -11.88 -2.95 1.33
CA GLY A 100 -11.64 -4.38 1.56
C GLY A 100 -12.28 -4.89 2.86
N ARG A 101 -12.07 -4.18 3.96
CA ARG A 101 -12.66 -4.52 5.27
C ARG A 101 -14.18 -4.39 5.27
N THR A 102 -14.72 -3.40 4.58
CA THR A 102 -16.17 -3.22 4.42
C THR A 102 -16.79 -4.42 3.71
N ARG A 103 -16.21 -4.88 2.60
CA ARG A 103 -16.66 -6.09 1.90
C ARG A 103 -16.63 -7.32 2.78
N GLN A 104 -15.53 -7.53 3.52
CA GLN A 104 -15.40 -8.66 4.45
C GLN A 104 -16.49 -8.61 5.54
N LYS A 105 -16.74 -7.44 6.11
CA LYS A 105 -17.80 -7.23 7.10
C LYS A 105 -19.17 -7.60 6.54
N ASP A 106 -19.48 -7.15 5.33
CA ASP A 106 -20.76 -7.41 4.68
C ASP A 106 -20.92 -8.91 4.32
N ASP A 107 -19.85 -9.58 3.92
CA ASP A 107 -19.86 -11.03 3.68
C ASP A 107 -20.12 -11.82 4.97
N VAL A 108 -19.46 -11.44 6.06
CA VAL A 108 -19.69 -12.07 7.39
C VAL A 108 -21.10 -11.81 7.87
N ALA A 109 -21.62 -10.59 7.70
CA ALA A 109 -22.98 -10.25 8.07
C ALA A 109 -24.02 -11.12 7.32
N ARG A 110 -23.85 -11.30 6.01
CA ARG A 110 -24.72 -12.18 5.20
C ARG A 110 -24.66 -13.63 5.63
N LYS A 111 -23.45 -14.16 5.93
CA LYS A 111 -23.29 -15.53 6.45
C LYS A 111 -23.96 -15.69 7.80
N LEU A 112 -23.83 -14.70 8.69
CA LEU A 112 -24.47 -14.72 9.99
C LEU A 112 -25.99 -14.77 9.89
N GLU A 113 -26.56 -13.97 8.98
CA GLU A 113 -28.01 -13.95 8.77
C GLU A 113 -28.52 -15.28 8.20
N SER A 114 -27.83 -15.83 7.20
CA SER A 114 -28.16 -17.16 6.64
C SER A 114 -28.09 -18.27 7.71
N LEU A 115 -27.11 -18.23 8.60
CA LEU A 115 -27.00 -19.21 9.70
C LEU A 115 -28.13 -19.03 10.71
N ARG A 116 -28.53 -17.81 11.03
CA ARG A 116 -29.66 -17.53 11.93
C ARG A 116 -30.97 -18.06 11.37
N GLU A 117 -31.22 -17.82 10.07
CA GLU A 117 -32.38 -18.36 9.37
C GLU A 117 -32.39 -19.90 9.38
N GLY A 118 -31.21 -20.53 9.14
CA GLY A 118 -31.07 -21.99 9.22
C GLY A 118 -31.35 -22.52 10.62
N ILE A 119 -30.83 -21.89 11.67
CA ILE A 119 -31.12 -22.28 13.07
C ILE A 119 -32.61 -22.14 13.38
N ALA A 120 -33.24 -21.05 12.98
CA ALA A 120 -34.67 -20.85 13.17
C ALA A 120 -35.52 -21.91 12.45
N GLY A 121 -35.13 -22.26 11.20
CA GLY A 121 -35.79 -23.31 10.43
C GLY A 121 -35.66 -24.69 11.11
N HIS A 122 -34.47 -25.08 11.53
CA HIS A 122 -34.26 -26.34 12.23
C HIS A 122 -34.95 -26.37 13.60
N GLY A 123 -35.03 -25.24 14.30
CA GLY A 123 -35.81 -25.14 15.53
C GLY A 123 -37.28 -25.47 15.32
N ALA A 124 -37.90 -24.94 14.29
CA ALA A 124 -39.28 -25.21 13.94
C ALA A 124 -39.50 -26.69 13.55
N GLU A 125 -38.60 -27.28 12.74
CA GLU A 125 -38.64 -28.70 12.39
C GLU A 125 -38.52 -29.61 13.62
N MET A 126 -37.68 -29.26 14.57
CA MET A 126 -37.53 -30.02 15.83
C MET A 126 -38.82 -30.00 16.67
N GLU A 127 -39.45 -28.84 16.81
CA GLU A 127 -40.71 -28.73 17.54
C GLU A 127 -41.82 -29.57 16.87
N GLU A 128 -41.88 -29.58 15.53
CA GLU A 128 -42.84 -30.39 14.80
C GLU A 128 -42.61 -31.90 15.00
N LEU A 129 -41.35 -32.33 14.93
CA LEU A 129 -40.97 -33.73 15.16
C LEU A 129 -41.25 -34.17 16.61
N GLU A 130 -41.00 -33.33 17.61
CA GLU A 130 -41.28 -33.61 19.00
C GLU A 130 -42.79 -33.79 19.24
N GLU A 131 -43.62 -32.95 18.61
CA GLU A 131 -45.05 -33.09 18.66
C GLU A 131 -45.57 -34.36 17.99
N GLU A 132 -45.00 -34.73 16.85
CA GLU A 132 -45.32 -35.98 16.17
C GLU A 132 -44.96 -37.22 17.00
N ILE A 133 -43.76 -37.21 17.63
CA ILE A 133 -43.30 -38.24 18.53
C ILE A 133 -44.29 -38.39 19.70
N ARG A 134 -44.69 -37.28 20.33
CA ARG A 134 -45.63 -37.26 21.45
C ARG A 134 -46.99 -37.82 21.08
N LYS A 135 -47.51 -37.51 19.89
CA LYS A 135 -48.78 -38.04 19.39
C LYS A 135 -48.65 -39.55 19.16
N LYS A 136 -47.57 -40.02 18.58
CA LYS A 136 -47.34 -41.47 18.32
C LYS A 136 -47.20 -42.25 19.62
N LEU A 137 -46.51 -41.75 20.62
CA LEU A 137 -46.36 -42.37 21.95
C LEU A 137 -47.70 -42.44 22.68
N GLY A 138 -48.50 -41.33 22.65
CA GLY A 138 -49.83 -41.36 23.23
C GLY A 138 -50.75 -42.38 22.59
N ALA A 139 -50.69 -42.56 21.25
CA ALA A 139 -51.49 -43.58 20.57
C ALA A 139 -51.16 -45.04 20.95
N ILE A 140 -49.95 -45.33 21.46
CA ILE A 140 -49.54 -46.64 21.94
C ILE A 140 -49.67 -46.80 23.44
N GLY A 141 -50.27 -45.85 24.12
CA GLY A 141 -50.59 -45.93 25.57
C GLY A 141 -49.35 -45.58 26.47
N TYR A 142 -48.33 -44.96 25.93
CA TYR A 142 -47.19 -44.44 26.72
C TYR A 142 -47.51 -43.02 27.17
N GLU A 143 -47.75 -42.79 28.43
CA GLU A 143 -47.78 -41.43 29.03
C GLU A 143 -46.33 -41.05 29.41
N ILE A 144 -45.92 -39.86 28.91
CA ILE A 144 -44.65 -39.24 29.31
C ILE A 144 -44.96 -38.13 30.30
#